data_08062c343a66a72f03dafd502a17cd06
#
_entry.id   08062c343a66a72f03dafd502a17cd06
#
_cell.length_a   1.000
_cell.length_b   1.000
_cell.length_c   1.000
_cell.angle_alpha   90.00
_cell.angle_beta   90.00
_cell.angle_gamma   90.00
#
_symmetry.space_group_name_H-M   'P 1'
#
loop_
_entity.id
_entity.type
_entity.pdbx_description
1 polymer ?
#
loop_
_entity_poly.entity_id
_entity_poly.type
_entity_poly.pdbx_seq_one_letter_code
_entity_poly.pdbx_strand_id
1 'polypeptide(L)'
;MYQVPQITDSVYYVGVNDRMKERFENVWSIPSGVAYNAYLIVDEKTTLIDTVDVCYSDIFFHKLDLILQGRPVDYLIINHMEPDHGGSIGLLRQRYPDMQIVGNKKTFDMLSGFHGITTGLHEVKSGDALRIGSHEFSFLMAPMVHWPEVMFTYEQSNRLLFSADAFGSFGALSGHIFDSHLTDRQSYLDEMVRYYACVIGKYGPFVKKALANIDKQGLDIEYVCPSHGVVWTREGFADARRLYDRLSSNETEEGVVILYGSMYGNTEQLADVIAQSLAAHGVEQVVCHNVSKSDPSVILSDIFRYQIGRASWRERV
;
A
#
# COMPACT_ATOMS: atom_id res chain seq x y z
N MET A 1 -15.39 2.77 22.84
CA MET A 1 -13.95 2.76 23.15
C MET A 1 -13.27 2.00 22.02
N TYR A 2 -12.24 2.59 21.38
CA TYR A 2 -11.52 1.88 20.32
C TYR A 2 -10.79 0.67 20.90
N GLN A 3 -10.80 -0.43 20.15
CA GLN A 3 -9.89 -1.56 20.37
C GLN A 3 -8.63 -1.32 19.57
N VAL A 4 -7.46 -1.63 20.14
CA VAL A 4 -6.18 -1.55 19.42
C VAL A 4 -5.69 -2.99 19.22
N PRO A 5 -5.78 -3.51 17.97
CA PRO A 5 -5.33 -4.87 17.68
C PRO A 5 -3.84 -5.03 17.92
N GLN A 6 -3.43 -6.21 18.40
CA GLN A 6 -2.03 -6.63 18.50
C GLN A 6 -1.66 -7.51 17.30
N ILE A 7 -0.42 -7.34 16.84
CA ILE A 7 0.21 -8.22 15.86
C ILE A 7 1.06 -9.26 16.58
N THR A 8 1.84 -8.80 17.58
CA THR A 8 2.62 -9.64 18.50
C THR A 8 2.51 -9.06 19.91
N ASP A 9 3.13 -9.67 20.90
CA ASP A 9 3.07 -9.22 22.29
C ASP A 9 3.53 -7.77 22.50
N SER A 10 4.41 -7.26 21.62
CA SER A 10 4.97 -5.90 21.70
C SER A 10 4.52 -4.98 20.57
N VAL A 11 3.82 -5.46 19.53
CA VAL A 11 3.51 -4.69 18.32
C VAL A 11 2.00 -4.53 18.16
N TYR A 12 1.56 -3.27 18.06
CA TYR A 12 0.16 -2.87 17.99
C TYR A 12 -0.15 -2.19 16.66
N TYR A 13 -1.32 -2.48 16.10
CA TYR A 13 -1.85 -1.76 14.95
C TYR A 13 -2.60 -0.51 15.42
N VAL A 14 -2.05 0.67 15.14
CA VAL A 14 -2.63 1.97 15.52
C VAL A 14 -3.22 2.74 14.35
N GLY A 15 -3.27 2.11 13.18
CA GLY A 15 -3.86 2.67 11.95
C GLY A 15 -5.36 2.97 12.06
N VAL A 16 -5.89 3.64 11.05
CA VAL A 16 -7.27 4.11 10.97
C VAL A 16 -7.93 3.70 9.66
N ASN A 17 -9.27 3.70 9.63
CA ASN A 17 -10.05 3.45 8.43
C ASN A 17 -10.71 4.75 7.96
N ASP A 18 -10.55 5.08 6.70
CA ASP A 18 -11.27 6.15 6.02
C ASP A 18 -12.37 5.56 5.11
N ARG A 19 -13.63 5.78 5.48
CA ARG A 19 -14.80 5.38 4.70
C ARG A 19 -15.53 6.58 4.10
N MET A 20 -14.97 7.78 4.29
CA MET A 20 -15.59 9.03 3.85
C MET A 20 -14.93 9.59 2.58
N LYS A 21 -13.66 9.26 2.35
CA LYS A 21 -12.93 9.70 1.17
C LYS A 21 -13.48 8.99 -0.07
N GLU A 22 -13.92 9.77 -1.05
CA GLU A 22 -14.47 9.23 -2.30
C GLU A 22 -13.37 8.78 -3.27
N ARG A 23 -12.20 9.44 -3.22
CA ARG A 23 -11.10 9.21 -4.15
C ARG A 23 -9.75 9.19 -3.45
N PHE A 24 -8.95 8.18 -3.72
CA PHE A 24 -7.54 8.11 -3.35
C PHE A 24 -6.74 9.04 -4.27
N GLU A 25 -5.78 9.80 -3.74
CA GLU A 25 -5.01 10.84 -4.47
C GLU A 25 -5.89 11.82 -5.28
N ASN A 26 -7.16 12.01 -4.92
CA ASN A 26 -8.18 12.77 -5.67
C ASN A 26 -8.45 12.25 -7.11
N VAL A 27 -7.96 11.09 -7.47
CA VAL A 27 -8.07 10.50 -8.82
C VAL A 27 -8.87 9.20 -8.81
N TRP A 28 -8.48 8.24 -7.97
CA TRP A 28 -8.96 6.87 -8.01
C TRP A 28 -10.17 6.67 -7.09
N SER A 29 -11.29 6.27 -7.65
CA SER A 29 -12.49 5.98 -6.85
C SER A 29 -12.26 4.84 -5.85
N ILE A 30 -12.64 5.06 -4.59
CA ILE A 30 -12.50 4.08 -3.50
C ILE A 30 -13.82 3.86 -2.76
N PRO A 31 -14.83 3.26 -3.40
CA PRO A 31 -16.16 3.09 -2.79
C PRO A 31 -16.13 2.27 -1.49
N SER A 32 -15.14 1.41 -1.32
CA SER A 32 -14.90 0.64 -0.09
C SER A 32 -14.01 1.35 0.93
N GLY A 33 -13.64 2.62 0.66
CA GLY A 33 -12.72 3.39 1.50
C GLY A 33 -11.27 2.91 1.40
N VAL A 34 -10.46 3.26 2.41
CA VAL A 34 -9.05 2.88 2.53
C VAL A 34 -8.66 2.78 4.00
N ALA A 35 -7.69 1.96 4.34
CA ALA A 35 -7.03 1.95 5.63
C ALA A 35 -5.69 2.69 5.54
N TYR A 36 -5.39 3.54 6.53
CA TYR A 36 -4.06 4.13 6.73
C TYR A 36 -3.42 3.42 7.91
N ASN A 37 -2.44 2.59 7.63
CA ASN A 37 -1.82 1.73 8.64
C ASN A 37 -0.61 2.42 9.26
N ALA A 38 -0.55 2.35 10.58
CA ALA A 38 0.60 2.73 11.38
C ALA A 38 0.77 1.70 12.51
N TYR A 39 1.99 1.53 12.98
CA TYR A 39 2.31 0.45 13.90
C TYR A 39 3.13 0.98 15.08
N LEU A 40 2.75 0.60 16.31
CA LEU A 40 3.43 1.00 17.53
C LEU A 40 4.11 -0.22 18.15
N ILE A 41 5.40 -0.11 18.38
CA ILE A 41 6.20 -1.11 19.09
C ILE A 41 6.49 -0.59 20.49
N VAL A 42 6.13 -1.37 21.50
CA VAL A 42 6.26 -1.01 22.92
C VAL A 42 7.26 -1.92 23.59
N ASP A 43 8.36 -1.31 24.02
CA ASP A 43 9.46 -1.94 24.76
C ASP A 43 10.01 -0.95 25.81
N GLU A 44 11.28 -1.05 26.21
CA GLU A 44 11.98 -0.01 26.99
C GLU A 44 11.82 1.35 26.33
N LYS A 45 11.98 1.39 25.00
CA LYS A 45 11.72 2.51 24.13
C LYS A 45 10.50 2.21 23.25
N THR A 46 9.73 3.25 22.98
CA THR A 46 8.58 3.14 22.10
C THR A 46 8.95 3.58 20.68
N THR A 47 8.60 2.77 19.71
CA THR A 47 8.89 3.04 18.29
C THR A 47 7.60 3.03 17.49
N LEU A 48 7.33 4.11 16.78
CA LEU A 48 6.23 4.23 15.85
C LEU A 48 6.75 4.02 14.42
N ILE A 49 6.02 3.28 13.61
CA ILE A 49 6.29 3.07 12.17
C ILE A 49 5.20 3.78 11.40
N ASP A 50 5.57 4.80 10.66
CA ASP A 50 4.72 5.72 9.91
C ASP A 50 3.61 6.37 10.76
N THR A 51 2.79 7.21 10.15
CA THR A 51 1.63 7.85 10.78
C THR A 51 0.39 7.65 9.90
N VAL A 52 -0.60 8.52 10.02
CA VAL A 52 -1.85 8.47 9.26
C VAL A 52 -2.16 9.85 8.67
N ASP A 53 -3.12 9.90 7.74
CA ASP A 53 -3.70 11.15 7.22
C ASP A 53 -4.12 12.07 8.39
N VAL A 54 -3.77 13.34 8.29
CA VAL A 54 -4.01 14.34 9.33
C VAL A 54 -5.49 14.46 9.72
N CYS A 55 -6.40 14.17 8.80
CA CYS A 55 -7.85 14.18 9.06
C CYS A 55 -8.26 13.14 10.13
N TYR A 56 -7.44 12.13 10.38
CA TYR A 56 -7.68 11.07 11.35
C TYR A 56 -6.73 11.12 12.56
N SER A 57 -6.00 12.22 12.73
CA SER A 57 -5.04 12.39 13.82
C SER A 57 -5.65 12.20 15.20
N ASP A 58 -6.89 12.65 15.43
CA ASP A 58 -7.57 12.50 16.73
C ASP A 58 -7.76 11.03 17.10
N ILE A 59 -8.20 10.20 16.16
CA ILE A 59 -8.39 8.76 16.38
C ILE A 59 -7.04 8.09 16.58
N PHE A 60 -6.06 8.46 15.79
CA PHE A 60 -4.69 7.95 15.87
C PHE A 60 -4.07 8.24 17.24
N PHE A 61 -4.09 9.50 17.69
CA PHE A 61 -3.59 9.88 19.01
C PHE A 61 -4.35 9.20 20.14
N HIS A 62 -5.66 9.06 20.03
CA HIS A 62 -6.44 8.33 21.02
C HIS A 62 -5.98 6.86 21.15
N LYS A 63 -5.70 6.19 20.03
CA LYS A 63 -5.15 4.82 20.05
C LYS A 63 -3.75 4.76 20.67
N LEU A 64 -2.88 5.73 20.36
CA LEU A 64 -1.57 5.84 20.99
C LEU A 64 -1.72 5.99 22.52
N ASP A 65 -2.62 6.86 22.98
CA ASP A 65 -2.86 7.08 24.41
C ASP A 65 -3.32 5.84 25.16
N LEU A 66 -4.18 5.03 24.53
CA LEU A 66 -4.66 3.78 25.12
C LEU A 66 -3.50 2.80 25.43
N ILE A 67 -2.46 2.77 24.56
CA ILE A 67 -1.34 1.85 24.71
C ILE A 67 -0.20 2.47 25.51
N LEU A 68 0.15 3.72 25.23
CA LEU A 68 1.29 4.40 25.85
C LEU A 68 1.07 4.75 27.32
N GLN A 69 -0.19 5.03 27.71
CA GLN A 69 -0.55 5.38 29.12
C GLN A 69 0.36 6.46 29.71
N GLY A 70 0.69 7.48 28.91
CA GLY A 70 1.55 8.60 29.32
C GLY A 70 3.03 8.43 28.99
N ARG A 71 3.47 7.30 28.47
CA ARG A 71 4.83 7.15 27.94
C ARG A 71 4.98 8.00 26.66
N PRO A 72 6.19 8.53 26.37
CA PRO A 72 6.45 9.23 25.12
C PRO A 72 6.55 8.26 23.94
N VAL A 73 6.48 8.78 22.73
CA VAL A 73 7.04 8.11 21.54
C VAL A 73 8.50 8.52 21.46
N ASP A 74 9.43 7.56 21.61
CA ASP A 74 10.87 7.81 21.58
C ASP A 74 11.40 7.89 20.14
N TYR A 75 10.88 7.05 19.23
CA TYR A 75 11.31 6.96 17.84
C TYR A 75 10.12 6.93 16.89
N LEU A 76 10.27 7.61 15.76
CA LEU A 76 9.42 7.48 14.59
C LEU A 76 10.27 7.01 13.41
N ILE A 77 10.00 5.83 12.87
CA ILE A 77 10.60 5.36 11.63
C ILE A 77 9.64 5.70 10.49
N ILE A 78 10.12 6.43 9.48
CA ILE A 78 9.33 6.85 8.33
C ILE A 78 9.73 5.99 7.12
N ASN A 79 8.84 5.13 6.68
CA ASN A 79 9.00 4.34 5.46
C ASN A 79 8.54 5.14 4.23
N HIS A 80 7.50 5.99 4.39
CA HIS A 80 6.90 6.75 3.30
C HIS A 80 6.42 8.14 3.74
N MET A 81 6.60 9.15 2.89
CA MET A 81 6.33 10.55 3.20
C MET A 81 5.04 11.10 2.55
N GLU A 82 4.29 10.27 1.84
CA GLU A 82 3.00 10.71 1.32
C GLU A 82 2.09 11.21 2.44
N PRO A 83 1.26 12.27 2.23
CA PRO A 83 0.50 12.90 3.31
C PRO A 83 -0.44 11.98 4.08
N ASP A 84 -0.89 10.88 3.50
CA ASP A 84 -1.73 9.89 4.19
C ASP A 84 -0.94 8.98 5.16
N HIS A 85 0.39 9.00 5.10
CA HIS A 85 1.31 8.36 6.06
C HIS A 85 2.15 9.39 6.82
N GLY A 86 2.42 10.55 6.19
CA GLY A 86 3.22 11.62 6.76
C GLY A 86 2.43 12.74 7.43
N GLY A 87 1.12 12.84 7.21
CA GLY A 87 0.32 14.01 7.57
C GLY A 87 0.28 14.34 9.06
N SER A 88 0.37 13.34 9.93
CA SER A 88 0.33 13.53 11.39
C SER A 88 1.70 13.77 12.03
N ILE A 89 2.81 13.75 11.27
CA ILE A 89 4.18 13.88 11.79
C ILE A 89 4.39 15.22 12.54
N GLY A 90 3.88 16.33 11.99
CA GLY A 90 4.00 17.64 12.61
C GLY A 90 3.33 17.70 13.99
N LEU A 91 2.15 17.11 14.12
CA LEU A 91 1.43 17.01 15.40
C LEU A 91 2.15 16.08 16.38
N LEU A 92 2.70 14.97 15.90
CA LEU A 92 3.54 14.07 16.70
C LEU A 92 4.76 14.77 17.27
N ARG A 93 5.49 15.54 16.45
CA ARG A 93 6.67 16.31 16.88
C ARG A 93 6.30 17.37 17.94
N GLN A 94 5.14 18.03 17.80
CA GLN A 94 4.67 18.96 18.81
C GLN A 94 4.37 18.28 20.15
N ARG A 95 3.80 17.08 20.10
CA ARG A 95 3.44 16.29 21.28
C ARG A 95 4.64 15.63 21.94
N TYR A 96 5.60 15.16 21.15
CA TYR A 96 6.80 14.45 21.58
C TYR A 96 8.06 15.14 21.04
N PRO A 97 8.47 16.29 21.60
CA PRO A 97 9.53 17.13 21.04
C PRO A 97 10.90 16.43 21.01
N ASP A 98 11.15 15.50 21.92
CA ASP A 98 12.42 14.75 22.04
C ASP A 98 12.47 13.50 21.17
N MET A 99 11.37 13.16 20.47
CA MET A 99 11.27 12.00 19.57
C MET A 99 12.35 12.06 18.48
N GLN A 100 13.08 10.97 18.30
CA GLN A 100 14.03 10.82 17.19
C GLN A 100 13.30 10.33 15.95
N ILE A 101 13.54 10.96 14.80
CA ILE A 101 12.96 10.55 13.51
C ILE A 101 14.01 9.80 12.71
N VAL A 102 13.71 8.57 12.35
CA VAL A 102 14.56 7.68 11.56
C VAL A 102 14.06 7.66 10.12
N GLY A 103 14.93 7.88 9.17
CA GLY A 103 14.60 7.87 7.74
C GLY A 103 15.85 8.04 6.89
N ASN A 104 15.70 8.02 5.58
CA ASN A 104 16.80 8.29 4.69
C ASN A 104 16.90 9.78 4.33
N LYS A 105 17.96 10.16 3.62
CA LYS A 105 18.21 11.55 3.25
C LYS A 105 17.03 12.21 2.51
N LYS A 106 16.40 11.49 1.56
CA LYS A 106 15.26 12.03 0.80
C LYS A 106 14.03 12.22 1.68
N THR A 107 13.79 11.29 2.63
CA THR A 107 12.78 11.44 3.67
C THR A 107 12.97 12.76 4.41
N PHE A 108 14.20 13.10 4.79
CA PHE A 108 14.50 14.32 5.54
C PHE A 108 14.37 15.59 4.69
N ASP A 109 14.73 15.54 3.40
CA ASP A 109 14.48 16.64 2.47
C ASP A 109 12.97 16.94 2.36
N MET A 110 12.13 15.91 2.27
CA MET A 110 10.66 16.05 2.23
C MET A 110 10.10 16.49 3.59
N LEU A 111 10.59 15.93 4.69
CA LEU A 111 10.19 16.27 6.06
C LEU A 111 10.44 17.77 6.35
N SER A 112 11.58 18.29 5.91
CA SER A 112 11.88 19.71 5.98
C SER A 112 10.91 20.54 5.16
N GLY A 113 10.58 20.09 3.93
CA GLY A 113 9.65 20.80 3.05
C GLY A 113 8.21 20.79 3.55
N PHE A 114 7.70 19.65 4.02
CA PHE A 114 6.30 19.50 4.43
C PHE A 114 6.02 19.98 5.86
N HIS A 115 6.97 19.78 6.78
CA HIS A 115 6.75 20.01 8.20
C HIS A 115 7.75 21.00 8.85
N GLY A 116 8.77 21.46 8.13
CA GLY A 116 9.81 22.35 8.67
C GLY A 116 10.71 21.66 9.74
N ILE A 117 10.70 20.34 9.84
CA ILE A 117 11.45 19.58 10.84
C ILE A 117 12.85 19.29 10.30
N THR A 118 13.89 19.77 11.02
CA THR A 118 15.31 19.63 10.63
C THR A 118 16.21 19.11 11.71
N THR A 119 15.66 18.79 12.89
CA THR A 119 16.42 18.34 14.07
C THR A 119 15.84 17.05 14.65
N GLY A 120 16.63 16.33 15.45
CA GLY A 120 16.24 15.03 16.00
C GLY A 120 16.13 13.96 14.92
N LEU A 121 17.01 13.99 13.91
CA LEU A 121 17.00 13.14 12.74
C LEU A 121 18.11 12.09 12.81
N HIS A 122 17.79 10.85 12.51
CA HIS A 122 18.71 9.71 12.44
C HIS A 122 18.68 9.13 11.03
N GLU A 123 19.70 9.47 10.21
CA GLU A 123 19.77 8.98 8.81
C GLU A 123 20.18 7.51 8.78
N VAL A 124 19.45 6.74 7.98
CA VAL A 124 19.73 5.32 7.69
C VAL A 124 19.83 5.05 6.20
N LYS A 125 20.57 4.00 5.85
CA LYS A 125 20.81 3.53 4.48
C LYS A 125 20.53 2.04 4.39
N SER A 126 20.50 1.53 3.16
CA SER A 126 20.33 0.09 2.94
C SER A 126 21.46 -0.70 3.59
N GLY A 127 21.10 -1.66 4.41
CA GLY A 127 22.05 -2.51 5.15
C GLY A 127 22.43 -1.97 6.53
N ASP A 128 22.01 -0.75 6.91
CA ASP A 128 22.20 -0.27 8.27
C ASP A 128 21.29 -1.06 9.22
N ALA A 129 21.76 -1.24 10.45
CA ALA A 129 20.99 -1.81 11.55
C ALA A 129 20.85 -0.78 12.66
N LEU A 130 19.66 -0.71 13.27
CA LEU A 130 19.37 0.15 14.41
C LEU A 130 18.75 -0.68 15.53
N ARG A 131 19.39 -0.67 16.71
CA ARG A 131 18.84 -1.33 17.89
C ARG A 131 18.12 -0.33 18.77
N ILE A 132 16.85 -0.61 19.07
CA ILE A 132 16.02 0.20 19.96
C ILE A 132 15.39 -0.75 20.99
N GLY A 133 15.89 -0.66 22.24
CA GLY A 133 15.53 -1.62 23.28
C GLY A 133 15.95 -3.05 22.92
N SER A 134 15.01 -3.99 22.98
CA SER A 134 15.22 -5.39 22.58
C SER A 134 15.02 -5.62 21.08
N HIS A 135 14.48 -4.65 20.34
CA HIS A 135 14.19 -4.74 18.92
C HIS A 135 15.38 -4.33 18.08
N GLU A 136 15.64 -5.06 17.02
CA GLU A 136 16.66 -4.75 16.01
C GLU A 136 15.99 -4.55 14.66
N PHE A 137 16.24 -3.39 14.05
CA PHE A 137 15.69 -2.97 12.77
C PHE A 137 16.77 -2.97 11.70
N SER A 138 16.45 -3.43 10.52
CA SER A 138 17.26 -3.27 9.32
C SER A 138 16.45 -2.60 8.20
N PHE A 139 17.13 -1.88 7.31
CA PHE A 139 16.49 -1.01 6.35
C PHE A 139 16.83 -1.43 4.91
N LEU A 140 15.81 -1.51 4.06
CA LEU A 140 15.92 -1.85 2.64
C LEU A 140 15.36 -0.68 1.83
N MET A 141 16.24 0.05 1.13
CA MET A 141 15.77 1.13 0.26
C MET A 141 14.98 0.55 -0.92
N ALA A 142 13.77 1.05 -1.11
CA ALA A 142 12.83 0.68 -2.17
C ALA A 142 12.38 1.91 -3.00
N PRO A 143 13.35 2.71 -3.54
CA PRO A 143 13.03 3.96 -4.22
C PRO A 143 12.09 3.71 -5.39
N MET A 144 11.12 4.61 -5.58
CA MET A 144 10.07 4.55 -6.60
C MET A 144 9.07 3.39 -6.41
N VAL A 145 8.92 2.89 -5.19
CA VAL A 145 7.84 1.97 -4.82
C VAL A 145 6.92 2.64 -3.76
N HIS A 146 6.16 3.75 -4.06
CA HIS A 146 6.12 4.38 -5.39
C HIS A 146 6.79 5.78 -5.42
N TRP A 147 7.28 6.31 -4.32
CA TRP A 147 8.01 7.58 -4.22
C TRP A 147 9.52 7.36 -4.04
N PRO A 148 10.36 8.41 -4.29
CA PRO A 148 11.80 8.25 -4.35
C PRO A 148 12.48 7.98 -3.01
N GLU A 149 11.83 8.29 -1.88
CA GLU A 149 12.35 8.10 -0.51
C GLU A 149 11.93 6.77 0.12
N VAL A 150 11.01 6.03 -0.49
CA VAL A 150 10.44 4.81 0.10
C VAL A 150 11.54 3.85 0.54
N MET A 151 11.38 3.34 1.75
CA MET A 151 12.16 2.23 2.30
C MET A 151 11.26 1.22 2.98
N PHE A 152 11.72 0.00 3.10
CA PHE A 152 11.12 -1.03 3.95
C PHE A 152 11.94 -1.16 5.22
N THR A 153 11.25 -1.40 6.32
CA THR A 153 11.87 -1.66 7.62
C THR A 153 11.59 -3.09 8.03
N TYR A 154 12.63 -3.87 8.30
CA TYR A 154 12.49 -5.22 8.83
C TYR A 154 12.86 -5.23 10.32
N GLU A 155 11.94 -5.68 11.15
CA GLU A 155 12.11 -5.89 12.58
C GLU A 155 12.39 -7.37 12.84
N GLN A 156 13.58 -7.67 13.37
CA GLN A 156 14.13 -9.03 13.42
C GLN A 156 13.50 -9.89 14.53
N SER A 157 13.19 -9.29 15.69
CA SER A 157 12.76 -10.04 16.89
C SER A 157 11.40 -10.74 16.66
N ASN A 158 10.47 -10.08 16.00
CA ASN A 158 9.16 -10.60 15.65
C ASN A 158 9.04 -10.99 14.16
N ARG A 159 10.10 -10.79 13.38
CA ARG A 159 10.15 -11.11 11.93
C ARG A 159 9.11 -10.35 11.11
N LEU A 160 8.98 -9.04 11.34
CA LEU A 160 8.02 -8.16 10.71
C LEU A 160 8.66 -7.35 9.58
N LEU A 161 8.04 -7.35 8.40
CA LEU A 161 8.41 -6.46 7.30
C LEU A 161 7.38 -5.35 7.17
N PHE A 162 7.75 -4.13 7.52
CA PHE A 162 6.96 -2.92 7.25
C PHE A 162 7.32 -2.43 5.83
N SER A 163 6.36 -2.55 4.91
CA SER A 163 6.63 -2.48 3.47
C SER A 163 6.14 -1.21 2.80
N ALA A 164 5.83 -0.17 3.55
CA ALA A 164 5.16 1.02 3.01
C ALA A 164 3.96 0.59 2.15
N ASP A 165 3.76 1.19 0.99
CA ASP A 165 2.64 0.90 0.09
C ASP A 165 2.74 -0.44 -0.63
N ALA A 166 3.93 -1.04 -0.66
CA ALA A 166 4.05 -2.35 -1.27
C ALA A 166 3.20 -3.39 -0.54
N PHE A 167 2.52 -4.23 -1.32
CA PHE A 167 1.56 -5.24 -0.84
C PHE A 167 0.28 -4.69 -0.21
N GLY A 168 0.03 -3.37 -0.35
CA GLY A 168 -1.19 -2.71 0.05
C GLY A 168 -2.37 -2.98 -0.88
N SER A 169 -3.55 -2.54 -0.44
CA SER A 169 -4.81 -2.64 -1.18
C SER A 169 -5.73 -1.48 -0.84
N PHE A 170 -6.64 -1.13 -1.74
CA PHE A 170 -7.80 -0.33 -1.39
C PHE A 170 -8.73 -1.12 -0.45
N GLY A 171 -9.62 -0.41 0.20
CA GLY A 171 -10.61 -0.95 1.11
C GLY A 171 -10.29 -0.69 2.59
N ALA A 172 -11.30 -0.20 3.31
CA ALA A 172 -11.24 -0.04 4.76
C ALA A 172 -11.41 -1.40 5.44
N LEU A 173 -10.64 -1.66 6.49
CA LEU A 173 -10.70 -2.92 7.23
C LEU A 173 -11.99 -3.07 8.05
N SER A 174 -12.54 -4.27 8.11
CA SER A 174 -13.79 -4.60 8.78
C SER A 174 -13.57 -5.45 10.04
N GLY A 175 -13.04 -4.82 11.10
CA GLY A 175 -12.84 -5.43 12.42
C GLY A 175 -11.52 -6.16 12.58
N HIS A 176 -11.20 -7.09 11.71
CA HIS A 176 -9.93 -7.80 11.74
C HIS A 176 -8.87 -7.11 10.86
N ILE A 177 -7.61 -7.25 11.26
CA ILE A 177 -6.47 -6.66 10.52
C ILE A 177 -5.70 -7.69 9.69
N PHE A 178 -5.86 -8.99 9.93
CA PHE A 178 -5.09 -10.04 9.26
C PHE A 178 -5.81 -10.58 8.02
N ASP A 179 -5.04 -10.96 7.02
CA ASP A 179 -5.52 -11.59 5.78
C ASP A 179 -6.25 -12.92 6.00
N SER A 180 -5.90 -13.64 7.06
CA SER A 180 -6.55 -14.90 7.45
C SER A 180 -8.04 -14.75 7.83
N HIS A 181 -8.50 -13.52 8.07
CA HIS A 181 -9.89 -13.21 8.39
C HIS A 181 -10.66 -12.57 7.22
N LEU A 182 -10.08 -12.52 6.04
CA LEU A 182 -10.78 -12.06 4.84
C LEU A 182 -11.93 -13.00 4.50
N THR A 183 -13.14 -12.48 4.47
CA THR A 183 -14.36 -13.24 4.12
C THR A 183 -14.46 -13.52 2.62
N ASP A 184 -13.96 -12.60 1.80
CA ASP A 184 -13.84 -12.73 0.35
C ASP A 184 -12.41 -12.39 -0.09
N ARG A 185 -11.56 -13.41 -0.06
CA ARG A 185 -10.15 -13.27 -0.40
C ARG A 185 -9.95 -12.89 -1.86
N GLN A 186 -10.79 -13.41 -2.78
CA GLN A 186 -10.64 -13.12 -4.20
C GLN A 186 -10.95 -11.66 -4.50
N SER A 187 -12.08 -11.13 -4.01
CA SER A 187 -12.39 -9.70 -4.13
C SER A 187 -11.31 -8.81 -3.54
N TYR A 188 -10.69 -9.22 -2.43
CA TYR A 188 -9.59 -8.47 -1.85
C TYR A 188 -8.35 -8.46 -2.76
N LEU A 189 -7.99 -9.59 -3.37
CA LEU A 189 -6.88 -9.67 -4.32
C LEU A 189 -7.16 -8.88 -5.60
N ASP A 190 -8.41 -8.82 -6.06
CA ASP A 190 -8.82 -7.99 -7.20
C ASP A 190 -8.64 -6.48 -6.87
N GLU A 191 -9.02 -6.05 -5.66
CA GLU A 191 -8.75 -4.70 -5.18
C GLU A 191 -7.25 -4.42 -5.03
N MET A 192 -6.44 -5.40 -4.66
CA MET A 192 -4.98 -5.28 -4.62
C MET A 192 -4.38 -5.12 -6.02
N VAL A 193 -4.90 -5.82 -7.05
CA VAL A 193 -4.52 -5.61 -8.46
C VAL A 193 -4.88 -4.19 -8.88
N ARG A 194 -6.07 -3.71 -8.53
CA ARG A 194 -6.53 -2.35 -8.84
C ARG A 194 -5.66 -1.30 -8.15
N TYR A 195 -5.33 -1.49 -6.87
CA TYR A 195 -4.39 -0.63 -6.14
C TYR A 195 -3.02 -0.60 -6.81
N TYR A 196 -2.46 -1.78 -7.12
CA TYR A 196 -1.18 -1.88 -7.82
C TYR A 196 -1.21 -1.11 -9.15
N ALA A 197 -2.20 -1.35 -9.99
CA ALA A 197 -2.32 -0.71 -11.30
C ALA A 197 -2.40 0.82 -11.22
N CYS A 198 -3.12 1.34 -10.22
CA CYS A 198 -3.35 2.78 -10.05
C CYS A 198 -2.14 3.51 -9.43
N VAL A 199 -1.50 2.90 -8.43
CA VAL A 199 -0.52 3.58 -7.57
C VAL A 199 0.92 3.19 -7.94
N ILE A 200 1.18 1.90 -8.12
CA ILE A 200 2.55 1.35 -8.22
C ILE A 200 2.92 0.97 -9.65
N GLY A 201 1.95 0.61 -10.49
CA GLY A 201 2.15 -0.15 -11.74
C GLY A 201 3.15 0.43 -12.73
N LYS A 202 3.22 1.76 -12.86
CA LYS A 202 4.21 2.42 -13.75
C LYS A 202 5.66 2.20 -13.32
N TYR A 203 5.88 1.72 -12.09
CA TYR A 203 7.20 1.52 -11.50
C TYR A 203 7.62 0.04 -11.42
N GLY A 204 7.03 -0.85 -12.20
CA GLY A 204 7.31 -2.31 -12.21
C GLY A 204 8.79 -2.70 -12.10
N PRO A 205 9.74 -2.10 -12.87
CA PRO A 205 11.16 -2.41 -12.74
C PRO A 205 11.75 -2.12 -11.35
N PHE A 206 11.25 -1.08 -10.66
CA PHE A 206 11.67 -0.76 -9.29
C PHE A 206 11.08 -1.74 -8.28
N VAL A 207 9.83 -2.18 -8.50
CA VAL A 207 9.19 -3.24 -7.71
C VAL A 207 10.01 -4.52 -7.80
N LYS A 208 10.35 -4.99 -9.00
CA LYS A 208 11.24 -6.15 -9.21
C LYS A 208 12.54 -6.05 -8.44
N LYS A 209 13.16 -4.87 -8.48
CA LYS A 209 14.42 -4.65 -7.75
C LYS A 209 14.21 -4.72 -6.23
N ALA A 210 13.11 -4.16 -5.72
CA ALA A 210 12.78 -4.23 -4.30
C ALA A 210 12.51 -5.68 -3.85
N LEU A 211 11.76 -6.44 -4.64
CA LEU A 211 11.50 -7.86 -4.41
C LEU A 211 12.79 -8.69 -4.39
N ALA A 212 13.65 -8.50 -5.40
CA ALA A 212 14.95 -9.16 -5.46
C ALA A 212 15.86 -8.79 -4.28
N ASN A 213 15.74 -7.58 -3.75
CA ASN A 213 16.49 -7.16 -2.57
C ASN A 213 15.99 -7.88 -1.29
N ILE A 214 14.69 -8.06 -1.13
CA ILE A 214 14.12 -8.88 -0.04
C ILE A 214 14.69 -10.30 -0.10
N ASP A 215 14.66 -10.93 -1.29
CA ASP A 215 15.18 -12.30 -1.50
C ASP A 215 16.67 -12.42 -1.18
N LYS A 216 17.45 -11.43 -1.64
CA LYS A 216 18.91 -11.40 -1.41
C LYS A 216 19.27 -11.31 0.09
N GLN A 217 18.42 -10.62 0.89
CA GLN A 217 18.63 -10.53 2.33
C GLN A 217 18.27 -11.82 3.07
N GLY A 218 17.53 -12.73 2.43
CA GLY A 218 17.13 -14.01 3.05
C GLY A 218 16.29 -13.81 4.31
N LEU A 219 15.42 -12.81 4.34
CA LEU A 219 14.64 -12.45 5.53
C LEU A 219 13.63 -13.56 5.87
N ASP A 220 13.61 -13.97 7.14
CA ASP A 220 12.58 -14.86 7.69
C ASP A 220 11.38 -14.00 8.12
N ILE A 221 10.38 -13.87 7.24
CA ILE A 221 9.23 -12.98 7.44
C ILE A 221 8.05 -13.78 7.99
N GLU A 222 7.52 -13.34 9.13
CA GLU A 222 6.30 -13.90 9.75
C GLU A 222 5.06 -13.09 9.36
N TYR A 223 5.20 -11.76 9.37
CA TYR A 223 4.14 -10.86 8.95
C TYR A 223 4.68 -9.76 8.03
N VAL A 224 3.87 -9.38 7.04
CA VAL A 224 4.11 -8.16 6.26
C VAL A 224 3.05 -7.13 6.63
N CYS A 225 3.53 -5.95 6.97
CA CYS A 225 2.76 -4.83 7.53
C CYS A 225 2.79 -3.65 6.53
N PRO A 226 1.88 -3.63 5.53
CA PRO A 226 1.83 -2.54 4.56
C PRO A 226 1.17 -1.29 5.14
N SER A 227 1.31 -0.15 4.45
CA SER A 227 0.68 1.13 4.81
C SER A 227 -0.83 1.15 4.53
N HIS A 228 -1.34 0.22 3.69
CA HIS A 228 -2.76 0.06 3.37
C HIS A 228 -3.19 -1.39 3.40
N GLY A 229 -4.46 -1.63 3.75
CA GLY A 229 -5.07 -2.95 3.73
C GLY A 229 -4.66 -3.85 4.89
N VAL A 230 -4.69 -5.16 4.68
CA VAL A 230 -4.46 -6.15 5.75
C VAL A 230 -2.99 -6.33 6.08
N VAL A 231 -2.72 -6.78 7.31
CA VAL A 231 -1.45 -7.39 7.69
C VAL A 231 -1.43 -8.82 7.15
N TRP A 232 -0.44 -9.13 6.33
CA TRP A 232 -0.27 -10.44 5.73
C TRP A 232 0.42 -11.39 6.70
N THR A 233 -0.19 -12.54 6.92
CA THR A 233 0.49 -13.69 7.55
C THR A 233 1.52 -14.28 6.58
N ARG A 234 2.43 -15.11 7.07
CA ARG A 234 3.43 -15.83 6.24
C ARG A 234 2.79 -16.55 5.06
N GLU A 235 1.69 -17.27 5.30
CA GLU A 235 0.97 -18.00 4.25
C GLU A 235 0.31 -17.04 3.27
N GLY A 236 -0.37 -16.01 3.78
CA GLY A 236 -1.06 -15.04 2.93
C GLY A 236 -0.12 -14.18 2.11
N PHE A 237 1.05 -13.88 2.65
CA PHE A 237 2.07 -13.12 1.93
C PHE A 237 2.58 -13.83 0.68
N ALA A 238 2.60 -15.16 0.66
CA ALA A 238 2.99 -15.91 -0.54
C ALA A 238 2.09 -15.61 -1.74
N ASP A 239 0.79 -15.37 -1.53
CA ASP A 239 -0.14 -14.97 -2.60
C ASP A 239 0.10 -13.52 -3.04
N ALA A 240 0.22 -12.59 -2.10
CA ALA A 240 0.52 -11.19 -2.36
C ALA A 240 1.85 -11.03 -3.12
N ARG A 241 2.87 -11.80 -2.72
CA ARG A 241 4.18 -11.80 -3.38
C ARG A 241 4.10 -12.31 -4.81
N ARG A 242 3.42 -13.45 -5.07
CA ARG A 242 3.22 -13.95 -6.43
C ARG A 242 2.50 -12.94 -7.31
N LEU A 243 1.52 -12.24 -6.76
CA LEU A 243 0.80 -11.20 -7.48
C LEU A 243 1.73 -10.05 -7.87
N TYR A 244 2.57 -9.57 -6.96
CA TYR A 244 3.53 -8.52 -7.23
C TYR A 244 4.62 -8.94 -8.24
N ASP A 245 5.12 -10.18 -8.14
CA ASP A 245 6.08 -10.74 -9.11
C ASP A 245 5.47 -10.75 -10.52
N ARG A 246 4.23 -11.23 -10.67
CA ARG A 246 3.49 -11.27 -11.92
C ARG A 246 3.28 -9.86 -12.49
N LEU A 247 2.67 -8.96 -11.71
CA LEU A 247 2.31 -7.62 -12.17
C LEU A 247 3.56 -6.78 -12.51
N SER A 248 4.63 -6.86 -11.71
CA SER A 248 5.87 -6.14 -11.97
C SER A 248 6.64 -6.67 -13.18
N SER A 249 6.36 -7.90 -13.59
CA SER A 249 6.90 -8.55 -14.78
C SER A 249 6.09 -8.29 -16.04
N ASN A 250 4.93 -7.61 -15.92
CA ASN A 250 3.90 -7.48 -16.95
C ASN A 250 3.43 -8.85 -17.47
N GLU A 251 3.46 -9.86 -16.61
CA GLU A 251 2.86 -11.16 -16.91
C GLU A 251 1.34 -11.05 -16.73
N THR A 252 0.61 -11.40 -17.77
CA THR A 252 -0.84 -11.27 -17.86
C THR A 252 -1.53 -12.62 -17.77
N GLU A 253 -2.80 -12.61 -17.37
CA GLU A 253 -3.69 -13.75 -17.49
C GLU A 253 -4.20 -13.87 -18.93
N GLU A 254 -4.61 -15.06 -19.32
CA GLU A 254 -5.27 -15.25 -20.62
C GLU A 254 -6.61 -14.54 -20.63
N GLY A 255 -6.81 -13.64 -21.60
CA GLY A 255 -8.03 -12.86 -21.72
C GLY A 255 -7.83 -11.66 -22.62
N VAL A 256 -8.92 -10.98 -22.94
CA VAL A 256 -8.93 -9.80 -23.82
C VAL A 256 -9.76 -8.70 -23.19
N VAL A 257 -9.22 -7.48 -23.17
CA VAL A 257 -9.95 -6.27 -22.75
C VAL A 257 -10.32 -5.47 -24.00
N ILE A 258 -11.62 -5.20 -24.17
CA ILE A 258 -12.18 -4.38 -25.25
C ILE A 258 -12.55 -3.02 -24.64
N LEU A 259 -11.90 -1.96 -25.09
CA LEU A 259 -12.20 -0.58 -24.68
C LEU A 259 -12.91 0.14 -25.83
N TYR A 260 -14.08 0.69 -25.58
CA TYR A 260 -14.85 1.42 -26.59
C TYR A 260 -15.51 2.68 -26.02
N GLY A 261 -15.75 3.65 -26.89
CA GLY A 261 -16.63 4.80 -26.62
C GLY A 261 -17.73 4.82 -27.67
N SER A 262 -18.99 4.98 -27.26
CA SER A 262 -20.13 5.01 -28.18
C SER A 262 -21.13 6.09 -27.78
N MET A 263 -21.57 6.90 -28.77
CA MET A 263 -22.60 7.93 -28.59
C MET A 263 -24.01 7.37 -28.82
N TYR A 264 -24.19 6.59 -29.88
CA TYR A 264 -25.50 6.10 -30.35
C TYR A 264 -25.59 4.58 -30.38
N GLY A 265 -24.64 3.87 -29.78
CA GLY A 265 -24.67 2.40 -29.67
C GLY A 265 -23.99 1.65 -30.82
N ASN A 266 -23.58 2.28 -31.91
CA ASN A 266 -22.98 1.57 -33.07
C ASN A 266 -21.63 0.93 -32.69
N THR A 267 -20.75 1.64 -32.03
CA THR A 267 -19.46 1.09 -31.57
C THR A 267 -19.64 0.07 -30.46
N GLU A 268 -20.66 0.21 -29.61
CA GLU A 268 -21.06 -0.78 -28.61
C GLU A 268 -21.47 -2.10 -29.24
N GLN A 269 -22.34 -2.07 -30.27
CA GLN A 269 -22.73 -3.27 -31.03
C GLN A 269 -21.53 -3.95 -31.70
N LEU A 270 -20.56 -3.15 -32.22
CA LEU A 270 -19.34 -3.70 -32.79
C LEU A 270 -18.48 -4.37 -31.70
N ALA A 271 -18.34 -3.76 -30.51
CA ALA A 271 -17.64 -4.36 -29.40
C ALA A 271 -18.27 -5.69 -28.97
N ASP A 272 -19.61 -5.77 -28.93
CA ASP A 272 -20.35 -7.00 -28.65
C ASP A 272 -20.08 -8.08 -29.68
N VAL A 273 -20.09 -7.75 -30.98
CA VAL A 273 -19.78 -8.70 -32.06
C VAL A 273 -18.35 -9.22 -31.94
N ILE A 274 -17.39 -8.35 -31.61
CA ILE A 274 -15.99 -8.74 -31.38
C ILE A 274 -15.92 -9.68 -30.19
N ALA A 275 -16.54 -9.32 -29.05
CA ALA A 275 -16.57 -10.15 -27.86
C ALA A 275 -17.13 -11.54 -28.10
N GLN A 276 -18.29 -11.63 -28.82
CA GLN A 276 -18.89 -12.89 -29.19
C GLN A 276 -18.01 -13.72 -30.13
N SER A 277 -17.34 -13.07 -31.08
CA SER A 277 -16.39 -13.73 -31.97
C SER A 277 -15.20 -14.31 -31.22
N LEU A 278 -14.63 -13.57 -30.28
CA LEU A 278 -13.52 -14.03 -29.43
C LEU A 278 -13.95 -15.26 -28.60
N ALA A 279 -15.12 -15.18 -27.96
CA ALA A 279 -15.67 -16.30 -27.19
C ALA A 279 -15.91 -17.55 -28.08
N ALA A 280 -16.43 -17.36 -29.28
CA ALA A 280 -16.62 -18.46 -30.24
C ALA A 280 -15.30 -19.10 -30.72
N HIS A 281 -14.19 -18.37 -30.62
CA HIS A 281 -12.83 -18.87 -30.92
C HIS A 281 -12.06 -19.34 -29.67
N GLY A 282 -12.76 -19.53 -28.55
CA GLY A 282 -12.19 -20.14 -27.33
C GLY A 282 -11.51 -19.20 -26.37
N VAL A 283 -11.68 -17.87 -26.51
CA VAL A 283 -11.22 -16.91 -25.49
C VAL A 283 -12.21 -16.95 -24.32
N GLU A 284 -11.75 -17.46 -23.17
CA GLU A 284 -12.60 -17.65 -21.99
C GLU A 284 -12.92 -16.34 -21.26
N GLN A 285 -11.95 -15.43 -21.19
CA GLN A 285 -12.10 -14.15 -20.47
C GLN A 285 -12.12 -12.99 -21.47
N VAL A 286 -13.30 -12.39 -21.64
CA VAL A 286 -13.51 -11.20 -22.47
C VAL A 286 -14.17 -10.13 -21.63
N VAL A 287 -13.48 -9.01 -21.40
CA VAL A 287 -13.98 -7.88 -20.60
C VAL A 287 -14.20 -6.69 -21.52
N CYS A 288 -15.39 -6.07 -21.44
CA CYS A 288 -15.78 -4.92 -22.25
C CYS A 288 -15.99 -3.68 -21.36
N HIS A 289 -15.30 -2.58 -21.68
CA HIS A 289 -15.48 -1.31 -20.99
C HIS A 289 -15.90 -0.19 -21.94
N ASN A 290 -17.02 0.46 -21.60
CA ASN A 290 -17.35 1.75 -22.18
C ASN A 290 -16.56 2.83 -21.43
N VAL A 291 -15.52 3.39 -22.05
CA VAL A 291 -14.61 4.38 -21.42
C VAL A 291 -15.30 5.66 -20.95
N SER A 292 -16.54 5.92 -21.43
CA SER A 292 -17.35 7.04 -20.98
C SER A 292 -18.15 6.75 -19.70
N LYS A 293 -18.21 5.48 -19.25
CA LYS A 293 -19.04 5.05 -18.12
C LYS A 293 -18.25 4.27 -17.06
N SER A 294 -17.29 3.45 -17.48
CA SER A 294 -16.48 2.63 -16.58
C SER A 294 -15.49 3.49 -15.80
N ASP A 295 -15.28 3.13 -14.52
CA ASP A 295 -14.28 3.81 -13.69
C ASP A 295 -12.87 3.56 -14.23
N PRO A 296 -12.03 4.60 -14.40
CA PRO A 296 -10.68 4.45 -14.94
C PRO A 296 -9.80 3.48 -14.17
N SER A 297 -9.97 3.36 -12.85
CA SER A 297 -9.19 2.44 -12.01
C SER A 297 -9.51 0.98 -12.32
N VAL A 298 -10.77 0.66 -12.64
CA VAL A 298 -11.20 -0.67 -13.05
C VAL A 298 -10.63 -1.02 -14.42
N ILE A 299 -10.71 -0.07 -15.37
CA ILE A 299 -10.10 -0.24 -16.69
C ILE A 299 -8.59 -0.52 -16.58
N LEU A 300 -7.87 0.25 -15.76
CA LEU A 300 -6.44 0.03 -15.54
C LEU A 300 -6.16 -1.33 -14.90
N SER A 301 -6.96 -1.75 -13.93
CA SER A 301 -6.84 -3.07 -13.31
C SER A 301 -6.90 -4.18 -14.34
N ASP A 302 -7.90 -4.15 -15.23
CA ASP A 302 -8.05 -5.16 -16.28
C ASP A 302 -6.95 -5.09 -17.35
N ILE A 303 -6.44 -3.89 -17.66
CA ILE A 303 -5.28 -3.73 -18.55
C ILE A 303 -4.01 -4.37 -17.97
N PHE A 304 -3.82 -4.30 -16.65
CA PHE A 304 -2.70 -4.98 -15.98
C PHE A 304 -2.90 -6.48 -15.84
N ARG A 305 -4.16 -6.91 -15.78
CA ARG A 305 -4.53 -8.31 -15.59
C ARG A 305 -4.46 -9.13 -16.86
N TYR A 306 -4.97 -8.60 -17.98
CA TYR A 306 -5.14 -9.36 -19.22
C TYR A 306 -4.23 -8.88 -20.34
N GLN A 307 -4.00 -9.74 -21.34
CA GLN A 307 -3.29 -9.36 -22.56
C GLN A 307 -4.09 -8.33 -23.35
N ILE A 308 -3.43 -7.25 -23.78
CA ILE A 308 -4.09 -6.20 -24.56
C ILE A 308 -4.01 -6.54 -26.04
N GLY A 309 -5.14 -6.94 -26.62
CA GLY A 309 -5.35 -6.79 -28.05
C GLY A 309 -5.74 -5.33 -28.34
N ARG A 310 -4.87 -4.54 -28.96
CA ARG A 310 -5.23 -3.17 -29.38
C ARG A 310 -6.11 -3.25 -30.62
N ALA A 311 -7.43 -3.02 -30.47
CA ALA A 311 -8.30 -2.63 -31.55
C ALA A 311 -8.74 -1.18 -31.30
N SER A 312 -8.21 -0.22 -32.03
CA SER A 312 -8.72 1.15 -32.02
C SER A 312 -9.60 1.37 -33.25
N TRP A 313 -10.86 1.71 -33.02
CA TRP A 313 -11.76 2.14 -34.06
C TRP A 313 -12.15 3.60 -33.82
N ARG A 314 -11.97 4.47 -34.83
CA ARG A 314 -12.51 5.84 -34.81
C ARG A 314 -13.76 5.86 -35.69
N GLU A 315 -14.92 6.22 -35.11
CA GLU A 315 -16.05 6.68 -35.92
C GLU A 315 -15.61 7.96 -36.66
N ARG A 316 -15.71 7.96 -37.96
CA ARG A 316 -15.65 9.19 -38.74
C ARG A 316 -17.08 9.75 -38.77
N VAL A 317 -17.27 10.93 -38.20
CA VAL A 317 -18.44 11.77 -38.39
C VAL A 317 -18.39 12.35 -39.80
#